data_624195c00eeaaa609cc4543326345eae
#
_entry.id   624195c00eeaaa609cc4543326345eae
#
_cell.length_a   1.000
_cell.length_b   1.000
_cell.length_c   1.000
_cell.angle_alpha   90.00
_cell.angle_beta   90.00
_cell.angle_gamma   90.00
#
_symmetry.space_group_name_H-M   'P 1'
#
loop_
_entity.id
_entity.type
_entity.pdbx_description
1 polymer ?
#
loop_
_entity_poly.entity_id
_entity_poly.type
_entity_poly.pdbx_seq_one_letter_code
_entity_poly.pdbx_strand_id
1 'polypeptide(L)'
;MSKHPTLLHHFRSFYLQNRLDDLEIAIEYFTVFGGTSWNVDTTKPLFELISNKILKNYTYIHTDITKQTHSNKLVHALLSACATGDRRVFSSYKRARLSREEGNEALHALLRSELIELEYSLERPVREEDDNSDKLSFTTPFMRFWFAFVSPYYKSIKEGNYEEVEKAFSNREQSFCDLIFTKLS
;
A
#
# COMPACT_ATOMS: atom_id res chain seq x y z
N MET A 1 -21.52 -0.29 -7.37
CA MET A 1 -20.64 -1.47 -7.45
C MET A 1 -19.23 -0.99 -7.76
N SER A 2 -18.25 -1.45 -6.99
CA SER A 2 -16.84 -1.15 -7.28
C SER A 2 -16.44 -1.74 -8.63
N LYS A 3 -15.73 -0.96 -9.44
CA LYS A 3 -15.28 -1.38 -10.78
C LYS A 3 -13.95 -2.14 -10.75
N HIS A 4 -13.23 -2.09 -9.61
CA HIS A 4 -11.95 -2.78 -9.45
C HIS A 4 -12.12 -4.10 -8.66
N PRO A 5 -11.21 -5.06 -8.85
CA PRO A 5 -11.21 -6.29 -8.07
C PRO A 5 -11.07 -6.02 -6.57
N THR A 6 -11.77 -6.80 -5.75
CA THR A 6 -11.64 -6.73 -4.28
C THR A 6 -10.29 -7.31 -3.83
N LEU A 7 -9.89 -6.99 -2.59
CA LEU A 7 -8.69 -7.58 -1.99
C LEU A 7 -8.72 -9.11 -2.00
N LEU A 8 -9.87 -9.69 -1.68
CA LEU A 8 -10.06 -11.16 -1.73
C LEU A 8 -9.91 -11.72 -3.15
N HIS A 9 -10.38 -11.01 -4.16
CA HIS A 9 -10.21 -11.42 -5.55
C HIS A 9 -8.73 -11.40 -5.94
N HIS A 10 -8.01 -10.34 -5.61
CA HIS A 10 -6.55 -10.27 -5.82
C HIS A 10 -5.81 -11.39 -5.10
N PHE A 11 -6.20 -11.69 -3.86
CA PHE A 11 -5.58 -12.78 -3.09
C PHE A 11 -5.81 -14.15 -3.73
N ARG A 12 -7.03 -14.45 -4.13
CA ARG A 12 -7.36 -15.72 -4.82
C ARG A 12 -6.56 -15.87 -6.11
N SER A 13 -6.47 -14.80 -6.90
CA SER A 13 -5.68 -14.81 -8.14
C SER A 13 -4.20 -15.07 -7.86
N PHE A 14 -3.64 -14.39 -6.85
CA PHE A 14 -2.24 -14.57 -6.43
C PHE A 14 -1.97 -16.01 -5.96
N TYR A 15 -2.86 -16.53 -5.12
CA TYR A 15 -2.75 -17.89 -4.56
C TYR A 15 -2.73 -18.96 -5.66
N LEU A 16 -3.66 -18.86 -6.61
CA LEU A 16 -3.77 -19.81 -7.71
C LEU A 16 -2.62 -19.65 -8.72
N GLN A 17 -2.27 -18.43 -9.08
CA GLN A 17 -1.20 -18.15 -10.04
C GLN A 17 0.15 -18.71 -9.58
N ASN A 18 0.46 -18.58 -8.30
CA ASN A 18 1.72 -19.02 -7.71
C ASN A 18 1.66 -20.45 -7.15
N ARG A 19 0.54 -21.15 -7.32
CA ARG A 19 0.33 -22.55 -6.88
C ARG A 19 0.70 -22.78 -5.42
N LEU A 20 0.22 -21.90 -4.57
CA LEU A 20 0.51 -21.92 -3.13
C LEU A 20 -0.35 -22.97 -2.43
N ASP A 21 0.16 -23.55 -1.37
CA ASP A 21 -0.50 -24.56 -0.53
C ASP A 21 -0.50 -24.17 0.96
N ASP A 22 0.31 -23.19 1.34
CA ASP A 22 0.40 -22.64 2.68
C ASP A 22 -0.22 -21.24 2.73
N LEU A 23 -1.21 -21.07 3.60
CA LEU A 23 -1.97 -19.81 3.71
C LEU A 23 -1.14 -18.68 4.35
N GLU A 24 -0.32 -19.00 5.36
CA GLU A 24 0.48 -17.98 6.05
C GLU A 24 1.56 -17.44 5.12
N ILE A 25 2.26 -18.32 4.43
CA ILE A 25 3.24 -17.95 3.39
C ILE A 25 2.55 -17.15 2.29
N ALA A 26 1.38 -17.58 1.84
CA ALA A 26 0.63 -16.86 0.81
C ALA A 26 0.31 -15.43 1.22
N ILE A 27 -0.13 -15.20 2.46
CA ILE A 27 -0.45 -13.87 2.97
C ILE A 27 0.81 -13.00 3.10
N GLU A 28 1.90 -13.55 3.59
CA GLU A 28 3.18 -12.86 3.74
C GLU A 28 3.65 -12.28 2.39
N TYR A 29 3.74 -13.10 1.36
CA TYR A 29 4.19 -12.69 0.03
C TYR A 29 3.15 -11.81 -0.69
N PHE A 30 1.86 -12.10 -0.50
CA PHE A 30 0.78 -11.27 -1.04
C PHE A 30 0.80 -9.85 -0.46
N THR A 31 1.18 -9.67 0.78
CA THR A 31 1.29 -8.36 1.43
C THR A 31 2.25 -7.42 0.69
N VAL A 32 3.24 -7.98 0.01
CA VAL A 32 4.21 -7.23 -0.81
C VAL A 32 3.82 -7.19 -2.29
N PHE A 33 3.43 -8.33 -2.86
CA PHE A 33 3.26 -8.47 -4.30
C PHE A 33 1.80 -8.49 -4.77
N GLY A 34 0.86 -8.39 -3.86
CA GLY A 34 -0.57 -8.45 -4.18
C GLY A 34 -1.02 -7.33 -5.11
N GLY A 35 -1.80 -7.70 -6.13
CA GLY A 35 -2.29 -6.77 -7.15
C GLY A 35 -1.34 -6.59 -8.34
N THR A 36 -0.13 -7.14 -8.29
CA THR A 36 0.73 -7.32 -9.45
C THR A 36 0.35 -8.62 -10.18
N SER A 37 0.67 -8.71 -11.45
CA SER A 37 0.54 -9.97 -12.22
C SER A 37 1.84 -10.77 -12.24
N TRP A 38 2.77 -10.48 -11.35
CA TRP A 38 4.09 -11.10 -11.33
C TRP A 38 4.03 -12.52 -10.77
N ASN A 39 4.83 -13.40 -11.35
CA ASN A 39 5.11 -14.69 -10.75
C ASN A 39 6.05 -14.51 -9.56
N VAL A 40 5.69 -15.11 -8.44
CA VAL A 40 6.43 -15.02 -7.18
C VAL A 40 6.83 -16.43 -6.74
N ASP A 41 8.13 -16.66 -6.66
CA ASP A 41 8.69 -17.94 -6.17
C ASP A 41 8.82 -17.89 -4.65
N THR A 42 7.83 -18.42 -3.94
CA THR A 42 7.79 -18.41 -2.47
C THR A 42 8.80 -19.38 -1.82
N THR A 43 9.58 -20.11 -2.60
CA THR A 43 10.70 -20.91 -2.07
C THR A 43 11.92 -20.06 -1.76
N LYS A 44 11.97 -18.84 -2.29
CA LYS A 44 13.03 -17.87 -2.02
C LYS A 44 12.65 -16.94 -0.87
N PRO A 45 13.64 -16.46 -0.10
CA PRO A 45 13.38 -15.47 0.97
C PRO A 45 12.66 -14.23 0.42
N LEU A 46 11.69 -13.72 1.19
CA LEU A 46 10.86 -12.60 0.77
C LEU A 46 11.70 -11.37 0.41
N PHE A 47 12.71 -11.00 1.23
CA PHE A 47 13.51 -9.81 0.95
C PHE A 47 14.43 -9.97 -0.27
N GLU A 48 14.85 -11.18 -0.60
CA GLU A 48 15.55 -11.45 -1.86
C GLU A 48 14.68 -11.11 -3.06
N LEU A 49 13.41 -11.51 -3.01
CA LEU A 49 12.44 -11.17 -4.06
C LEU A 49 12.14 -9.67 -4.12
N ILE A 50 12.01 -9.01 -2.97
CA ILE A 50 11.84 -7.56 -2.89
C ILE A 50 13.02 -6.88 -3.58
N SER A 51 14.25 -7.25 -3.25
CA SER A 51 15.46 -6.69 -3.85
C SER A 51 15.50 -6.90 -5.36
N ASN A 52 15.26 -8.13 -5.82
CA ASN A 52 15.40 -8.49 -7.22
C ASN A 52 14.26 -7.98 -8.11
N LYS A 53 13.01 -8.02 -7.63
CA LYS A 53 11.83 -7.64 -8.41
C LYS A 53 11.46 -6.17 -8.27
N ILE A 54 11.68 -5.56 -7.12
CA ILE A 54 11.24 -4.21 -6.82
C ILE A 54 12.41 -3.23 -6.83
N LEU A 55 13.37 -3.40 -5.93
CA LEU A 55 14.41 -2.38 -5.70
C LEU A 55 15.37 -2.23 -6.89
N LYS A 56 15.78 -3.31 -7.51
CA LYS A 56 16.62 -3.28 -8.74
C LYS A 56 15.88 -2.71 -9.94
N ASN A 57 14.56 -2.72 -9.93
CA ASN A 57 13.70 -2.16 -10.98
C ASN A 57 13.06 -0.83 -10.59
N TYR A 58 13.58 -0.16 -9.58
CA TYR A 58 13.01 1.05 -9.01
C TYR A 58 12.60 2.08 -10.06
N THR A 59 13.50 2.46 -10.96
CA THR A 59 13.27 3.52 -11.95
C THR A 59 12.10 3.19 -12.87
N TYR A 60 12.01 1.95 -13.32
CA TYR A 60 10.90 1.49 -14.16
C TYR A 60 9.56 1.52 -13.42
N ILE A 61 9.52 0.95 -12.23
CA ILE A 61 8.30 0.89 -11.42
C ILE A 61 7.87 2.29 -10.97
N HIS A 62 8.82 3.13 -10.54
CA HIS A 62 8.56 4.52 -10.18
C HIS A 62 7.92 5.31 -11.33
N THR A 63 8.41 5.13 -12.55
CA THR A 63 7.84 5.78 -13.73
C THR A 63 6.39 5.34 -13.96
N ASP A 64 6.10 4.07 -13.80
CA ASP A 64 4.76 3.53 -13.96
C ASP A 64 3.79 4.04 -12.87
N ILE A 65 4.21 4.04 -11.61
CA ILE A 65 3.43 4.59 -10.49
C ILE A 65 3.20 6.10 -10.68
N THR A 66 4.19 6.83 -11.14
CA THR A 66 4.07 8.26 -11.42
C THR A 66 3.02 8.54 -12.50
N LYS A 67 2.94 7.70 -13.51
CA LYS A 67 1.87 7.78 -14.54
C LYS A 67 0.49 7.51 -13.93
N GLN A 68 0.36 6.47 -13.11
CA GLN A 68 -0.91 6.12 -12.45
C GLN A 68 -1.42 7.23 -11.51
N THR A 69 -0.52 7.99 -10.90
CA THR A 69 -0.84 9.08 -9.97
C THR A 69 -0.81 10.45 -10.64
N HIS A 70 -0.66 10.51 -11.96
CA HIS A 70 -0.59 11.75 -12.76
C HIS A 70 0.46 12.76 -12.26
N SER A 71 1.57 12.28 -11.68
CA SER A 71 2.64 13.11 -11.11
C SER A 71 2.17 14.12 -10.03
N ASN A 72 1.03 13.86 -9.41
CA ASN A 72 0.42 14.77 -8.45
C ASN A 72 1.08 14.67 -7.07
N LYS A 73 1.72 15.76 -6.64
CA LYS A 73 2.44 15.80 -5.35
C LYS A 73 1.53 15.65 -4.13
N LEU A 74 0.31 16.19 -4.16
CA LEU A 74 -0.66 16.06 -3.07
C LEU A 74 -1.12 14.61 -2.93
N VAL A 75 -1.36 13.94 -4.05
CA VAL A 75 -1.71 12.52 -4.10
C VAL A 75 -0.59 11.66 -3.52
N HIS A 76 0.66 11.88 -3.91
CA HIS A 76 1.82 11.16 -3.37
C HIS A 76 1.98 11.37 -1.87
N ALA A 77 1.82 12.60 -1.38
CA ALA A 77 1.89 12.92 0.04
C ALA A 77 0.82 12.16 0.83
N LEU A 78 -0.42 12.13 0.32
CA LEU A 78 -1.52 11.41 0.98
C LEU A 78 -1.32 9.90 0.96
N LEU A 79 -0.86 9.32 -0.14
CA LEU A 79 -0.53 7.89 -0.23
C LEU A 79 0.56 7.50 0.78
N SER A 80 1.62 8.29 0.90
CA SER A 80 2.70 8.07 1.87
C SER A 80 2.18 8.12 3.31
N ALA A 81 1.34 9.09 3.64
CA ALA A 81 0.73 9.23 4.94
C ALA A 81 -0.20 8.05 5.27
N CYS A 82 -1.00 7.61 4.30
CA CYS A 82 -1.89 6.46 4.44
C CYS A 82 -1.11 5.14 4.67
N ALA A 83 0.00 4.95 3.96
CA ALA A 83 0.81 3.74 4.07
C ALA A 83 1.54 3.61 5.41
N THR A 84 1.81 4.72 6.10
CA THR A 84 2.65 4.76 7.30
C THR A 84 1.92 5.15 8.57
N GLY A 85 0.68 5.61 8.49
CA GLY A 85 -0.13 6.10 9.61
C GLY A 85 -1.27 5.15 10.01
N ASP A 86 -2.21 5.71 10.79
CA ASP A 86 -3.40 5.02 11.27
C ASP A 86 -4.51 4.90 10.22
N ARG A 87 -4.30 5.44 9.04
CA ARG A 87 -5.19 5.44 7.88
C ARG A 87 -6.48 6.27 8.03
N ARG A 88 -6.70 6.95 9.16
CA ARG A 88 -7.86 7.85 9.32
C ARG A 88 -7.71 9.06 8.40
N VAL A 89 -8.82 9.51 7.82
CA VAL A 89 -8.82 10.56 6.78
C VAL A 89 -8.09 11.81 7.26
N PHE A 90 -8.55 12.45 8.35
CA PHE A 90 -7.94 13.71 8.80
C PHE A 90 -6.56 13.53 9.43
N SER A 91 -6.31 12.42 10.08
CA SER A 91 -4.99 12.05 10.58
C SER A 91 -3.98 11.92 9.44
N SER A 92 -4.40 11.34 8.31
CA SER A 92 -3.58 11.22 7.11
C SER A 92 -3.30 12.60 6.48
N TYR A 93 -4.28 13.51 6.46
CA TYR A 93 -4.06 14.88 5.97
C TYR A 93 -3.00 15.61 6.81
N LYS A 94 -3.10 15.54 8.14
CA LYS A 94 -2.11 16.15 9.05
C LYS A 94 -0.73 15.55 8.84
N ARG A 95 -0.62 14.23 8.72
CA ARG A 95 0.64 13.54 8.48
C ARG A 95 1.26 13.91 7.15
N ALA A 96 0.43 14.11 6.13
CA ALA A 96 0.84 14.56 4.80
C ALA A 96 1.13 16.08 4.75
N ARG A 97 0.87 16.81 5.82
CA ARG A 97 0.96 18.29 5.90
C ARG A 97 0.09 18.99 4.86
N LEU A 98 -1.09 18.43 4.62
CA LEU A 98 -2.09 19.01 3.73
C LEU A 98 -3.15 19.76 4.53
N SER A 99 -3.63 20.87 3.95
CA SER A 99 -4.85 21.50 4.42
C SER A 99 -6.05 20.57 4.17
N ARG A 100 -7.19 20.86 4.79
CA ARG A 100 -8.43 20.09 4.56
C ARG A 100 -8.84 20.11 3.09
N GLU A 101 -8.70 21.26 2.44
CA GLU A 101 -9.01 21.44 1.02
C GLU A 101 -8.08 20.63 0.11
N GLU A 102 -6.77 20.76 0.31
CA GLU A 102 -5.76 19.97 -0.41
C GLU A 102 -5.94 18.45 -0.20
N GLY A 103 -6.21 18.06 1.04
CA GLY A 103 -6.48 16.66 1.40
C GLY A 103 -7.72 16.12 0.69
N ASN A 104 -8.82 16.87 0.67
CA ASN A 104 -10.04 16.50 -0.02
C ASN A 104 -9.82 16.38 -1.54
N GLU A 105 -9.07 17.30 -2.13
CA GLU A 105 -8.71 17.23 -3.56
C GLU A 105 -7.92 15.95 -3.88
N ALA A 106 -6.88 15.66 -3.11
CA ALA A 106 -6.08 14.46 -3.26
C ALA A 106 -6.89 13.19 -3.05
N LEU A 107 -7.75 13.15 -2.04
CA LEU A 107 -8.63 12.01 -1.76
C LEU A 107 -9.61 11.75 -2.91
N HIS A 108 -10.26 12.78 -3.43
CA HIS A 108 -11.16 12.63 -4.58
C HIS A 108 -10.43 12.09 -5.81
N ALA A 109 -9.21 12.57 -6.09
CA ALA A 109 -8.40 12.06 -7.18
C ALA A 109 -8.06 10.57 -7.00
N LEU A 110 -7.72 10.16 -5.78
CA LEU A 110 -7.40 8.76 -5.44
C LEU A 110 -8.61 7.83 -5.53
N LEU A 111 -9.78 8.29 -5.09
CA LEU A 111 -11.03 7.53 -5.22
C LEU A 111 -11.44 7.36 -6.68
N ARG A 112 -11.29 8.40 -7.50
CA ARG A 112 -11.57 8.32 -8.95
C ARG A 112 -10.63 7.38 -9.69
N SER A 113 -9.35 7.35 -9.31
CA SER A 113 -8.35 6.45 -9.90
C SER A 113 -8.39 5.03 -9.32
N GLU A 114 -9.25 4.79 -8.34
CA GLU A 114 -9.42 3.49 -7.68
C GLU A 114 -8.15 2.94 -7.00
N LEU A 115 -7.22 3.82 -6.64
CA LEU A 115 -6.01 3.44 -5.90
C LEU A 115 -6.26 3.29 -4.40
N ILE A 116 -7.24 4.02 -3.89
CA ILE A 116 -7.70 4.02 -2.51
C ILE A 116 -9.22 3.81 -2.50
N GLU A 117 -9.69 3.15 -1.47
CA GLU A 117 -11.10 3.05 -1.11
C GLU A 117 -11.33 3.52 0.33
N LEU A 118 -12.55 3.92 0.65
CA LEU A 118 -12.95 4.28 2.02
C LEU A 118 -13.51 3.06 2.74
N GLU A 119 -12.98 2.79 3.93
CA GLU A 119 -13.58 1.88 4.90
C GLU A 119 -14.42 2.72 5.87
N TYR A 120 -15.74 2.58 5.77
CA TYR A 120 -16.66 3.30 6.63
C TYR A 120 -16.59 2.76 8.05
N SER A 121 -16.48 3.68 9.02
CA SER A 121 -16.53 3.30 10.42
C SER A 121 -17.98 3.03 10.85
N LEU A 122 -18.17 1.94 11.59
CA LEU A 122 -19.42 1.66 12.27
C LEU A 122 -19.55 2.43 13.60
N GLU A 123 -18.48 3.03 14.08
CA GLU A 123 -18.47 3.86 15.26
C GLU A 123 -19.08 5.23 14.91
N ARG A 124 -20.14 5.60 15.62
CA ARG A 124 -20.68 6.96 15.51
C ARG A 124 -19.72 7.95 16.17
N PRO A 125 -19.36 9.05 15.52
CA PRO A 125 -18.55 10.07 16.16
C PRO A 125 -19.28 10.61 17.39
N VAL A 126 -18.54 10.79 18.48
CA VAL A 126 -19.06 11.36 19.75
C VAL A 126 -19.45 12.81 19.58
N ARG A 127 -18.92 13.50 18.58
CA ARG A 127 -19.22 14.88 18.19
C ARG A 127 -19.39 14.97 16.68
N GLU A 128 -20.36 15.75 16.21
CA GLU A 128 -20.56 16.03 14.78
C GLU A 128 -19.34 16.69 14.12
N GLU A 129 -18.46 17.33 14.92
CA GLU A 129 -17.23 17.96 14.48
C GLU A 129 -16.07 16.97 14.29
N ASP A 130 -16.16 15.76 14.86
CA ASP A 130 -15.18 14.69 14.70
C ASP A 130 -15.46 13.85 13.42
N ASP A 131 -15.88 14.55 12.38
CA ASP A 131 -16.21 13.97 11.08
C ASP A 131 -15.15 13.01 10.59
N ASN A 132 -15.54 11.76 10.47
CA ASN A 132 -14.85 10.67 9.81
C ASN A 132 -13.80 9.92 10.63
N SER A 133 -14.29 8.95 11.40
CA SER A 133 -13.52 7.78 11.77
C SER A 133 -13.25 6.84 10.58
N ASP A 134 -13.69 7.18 9.37
CA ASP A 134 -13.44 6.44 8.15
C ASP A 134 -11.94 6.32 7.87
N LYS A 135 -11.56 5.16 7.38
CA LYS A 135 -10.17 4.86 7.06
C LYS A 135 -9.94 4.75 5.57
N LEU A 136 -8.76 5.18 5.16
CA LEU A 136 -8.26 5.01 3.80
C LEU A 136 -7.65 3.61 3.67
N SER A 137 -7.96 2.94 2.60
CA SER A 137 -7.44 1.61 2.32
C SER A 137 -6.89 1.52 0.90
N PHE A 138 -5.66 1.03 0.75
CA PHE A 138 -5.13 0.73 -0.56
C PHE A 138 -5.91 -0.39 -1.23
N THR A 139 -6.21 -0.25 -2.50
CA THR A 139 -6.89 -1.28 -3.29
C THR A 139 -5.98 -2.46 -3.63
N THR A 140 -4.67 -2.25 -3.63
CA THR A 140 -3.67 -3.31 -3.82
C THR A 140 -2.59 -3.28 -2.75
N PRO A 141 -2.15 -4.44 -2.24
CA PRO A 141 -1.06 -4.51 -1.27
C PRO A 141 0.26 -3.95 -1.79
N PHE A 142 0.58 -4.18 -3.06
CA PHE A 142 1.82 -3.69 -3.67
C PHE A 142 1.97 -2.16 -3.57
N MET A 143 0.92 -1.40 -3.85
CA MET A 143 0.95 0.06 -3.75
C MET A 143 1.17 0.51 -2.30
N ARG A 144 0.54 -0.16 -1.34
CA ARG A 144 0.78 0.09 0.09
C ARG A 144 2.23 -0.16 0.47
N PHE A 145 2.80 -1.28 0.03
CA PHE A 145 4.21 -1.61 0.25
C PHE A 145 5.14 -0.57 -0.36
N TRP A 146 4.89 -0.16 -1.60
CA TRP A 146 5.68 0.85 -2.29
C TRP A 146 5.77 2.16 -1.51
N PHE A 147 4.63 2.71 -1.08
CA PHE A 147 4.61 3.98 -0.37
C PHE A 147 5.08 3.88 1.08
N ALA A 148 5.07 2.71 1.69
CA ALA A 148 5.57 2.49 3.04
C ALA A 148 7.09 2.27 3.08
N PHE A 149 7.65 1.51 2.14
CA PHE A 149 9.02 0.99 2.24
C PHE A 149 9.94 1.32 1.06
N VAL A 150 9.42 1.72 -0.06
CA VAL A 150 10.24 2.02 -1.25
C VAL A 150 10.36 3.52 -1.47
N SER A 151 9.25 4.21 -1.60
CA SER A 151 9.22 5.66 -1.84
C SER A 151 10.00 6.48 -0.81
N PRO A 152 9.91 6.21 0.52
CA PRO A 152 10.68 6.98 1.51
C PRO A 152 12.19 6.84 1.40
N TYR A 153 12.68 5.74 0.85
CA TYR A 153 14.10 5.39 0.78
C TYR A 153 14.67 5.46 -0.64
N TYR A 154 14.05 6.22 -1.51
CA TYR A 154 14.40 6.27 -2.94
C TYR A 154 15.86 6.67 -3.21
N LYS A 155 16.44 7.53 -2.37
CA LYS A 155 17.84 7.96 -2.52
C LYS A 155 18.82 6.80 -2.36
N SER A 156 18.70 6.06 -1.26
CA SER A 156 19.53 4.88 -1.00
C SER A 156 19.31 3.78 -2.04
N ILE A 157 18.08 3.58 -2.47
CA ILE A 157 17.74 2.59 -3.51
C ILE A 157 18.42 2.94 -4.83
N LYS A 158 18.40 4.21 -5.25
CA LYS A 158 19.08 4.66 -6.46
C LYS A 158 20.60 4.49 -6.41
N GLU A 159 21.18 4.54 -5.21
CA GLU A 159 22.60 4.30 -4.98
C GLU A 159 22.97 2.81 -4.91
N GLY A 160 21.96 1.92 -5.01
CA GLY A 160 22.14 0.47 -4.89
C GLY A 160 22.26 -0.03 -3.45
N ASN A 161 21.94 0.80 -2.45
CA ASN A 161 21.95 0.44 -1.04
C ASN A 161 20.51 0.15 -0.58
N TYR A 162 20.24 -1.08 -0.15
CA TYR A 162 18.91 -1.56 0.27
C TYR A 162 18.79 -1.80 1.77
N GLU A 163 19.80 -1.51 2.56
CA GLU A 163 19.85 -1.78 4.00
C GLU A 163 18.75 -1.05 4.78
N GLU A 164 18.47 0.21 4.44
CA GLU A 164 17.41 0.98 5.08
C GLU A 164 16.02 0.38 4.84
N VAL A 165 15.76 -0.08 3.61
CA VAL A 165 14.51 -0.75 3.25
C VAL A 165 14.38 -2.06 4.02
N GLU A 166 15.42 -2.87 4.04
CA GLU A 166 15.44 -4.16 4.74
C GLU A 166 15.15 -3.98 6.23
N LYS A 167 15.84 -3.05 6.87
CA LYS A 167 15.65 -2.73 8.29
C LYS A 167 14.25 -2.22 8.59
N ALA A 168 13.74 -1.28 7.80
CA ALA A 168 12.41 -0.71 7.98
C ALA A 168 11.32 -1.77 7.79
N PHE A 169 11.46 -2.63 6.79
CA PHE A 169 10.52 -3.70 6.53
C PHE A 169 10.55 -4.76 7.64
N SER A 170 11.72 -5.27 8.03
CA SER A 170 11.87 -6.25 9.11
C SER A 170 11.24 -5.77 10.42
N ASN A 171 11.38 -4.50 10.75
CA ASN A 171 10.81 -3.93 11.98
C ASN A 171 9.27 -3.86 11.97
N ARG A 172 8.65 -3.86 10.80
CA ARG A 172 7.20 -3.65 10.63
C ARG A 172 6.48 -4.77 9.91
N GLU A 173 7.20 -5.79 9.49
CA GLU A 173 6.69 -6.89 8.67
C GLU A 173 5.44 -7.53 9.28
N GLN A 174 5.51 -7.90 10.56
CA GLN A 174 4.40 -8.54 11.25
C GLN A 174 3.13 -7.67 11.23
N SER A 175 3.22 -6.42 11.69
CA SER A 175 2.07 -5.52 11.71
C SER A 175 1.54 -5.21 10.31
N PHE A 176 2.43 -5.24 9.31
CA PHE A 176 2.08 -5.00 7.92
C PHE A 176 1.29 -6.17 7.32
N CYS A 177 1.68 -7.41 7.66
CA CYS A 177 0.97 -8.63 7.29
C CYS A 177 -0.36 -8.77 8.05
N ASP A 178 -0.39 -8.42 9.32
CA ASP A 178 -1.58 -8.53 10.18
C ASP A 178 -2.78 -7.75 9.63
N LEU A 179 -2.54 -6.59 9.04
CA LEU A 179 -3.62 -5.82 8.40
C LEU A 179 -4.24 -6.59 7.23
N ILE A 180 -3.43 -7.21 6.40
CA ILE A 180 -3.91 -8.02 5.26
C ILE A 180 -4.64 -9.26 5.76
N PHE A 181 -4.07 -9.95 6.75
CA PHE A 181 -4.71 -11.10 7.37
C PHE A 181 -6.11 -10.76 7.91
N THR A 182 -6.21 -9.66 8.66
CA THR A 182 -7.49 -9.19 9.23
C THR A 182 -8.52 -8.87 8.16
N LYS A 183 -8.09 -8.27 7.04
CA LYS A 183 -8.99 -7.92 5.93
C LYS A 183 -9.46 -9.13 5.12
N LEU A 184 -8.68 -10.21 5.11
CA LEU A 184 -9.04 -11.44 4.41
C LEU A 184 -9.84 -12.42 5.28
N SER A 185 -9.82 -12.21 6.58
CA SER A 185 -10.62 -12.97 7.55
C SER A 185 -12.04 -12.43 7.62
#